data_f7983e135d7be4ffbacc2c782b27ed46
#
_entry.id   f7983e135d7be4ffbacc2c782b27ed46
#
_cell.length_a   1.000
_cell.length_b   1.000
_cell.length_c   1.000
_cell.angle_alpha   90.00
_cell.angle_beta   90.00
_cell.angle_gamma   90.00
#
_symmetry.space_group_name_H-M   'P 1'
#
loop_
_entity.id
_entity.type
_entity.pdbx_description
1 polymer ?
#
loop_
_entity_poly.entity_id
_entity_poly.type
_entity_poly.pdbx_seq_one_letter_code
_entity_poly.pdbx_strand_id
1 'polypeptide(L)'
;MLKDVVNIIKDISLRHKGVRTFRYQSEILNNAQNNHKMYQVYVDDVSLHELNITTNIFKAKFEIYVLGFVDDENTVLDVQNNAYTIACDIMAYIDTKDEFKGILSVYDYSILTLSHYTDDNASGVKLSLVLQMPSPVNLCSLDDNFNDEPYKDDEDSEIDINNDEIGDIEINPITLPTNRIC
;
A
#
# COMPACT_ATOMS: atom_id res chain seq x y z
N MET A 1 3.35 -10.34 -3.99
CA MET A 1 3.31 -9.82 -2.60
C MET A 1 2.43 -8.58 -2.43
N LEU A 2 2.78 -7.35 -2.90
CA LEU A 2 1.88 -6.18 -2.69
C LEU A 2 0.49 -6.39 -3.30
N LYS A 3 0.42 -6.97 -4.49
CA LYS A 3 -0.84 -7.36 -5.13
C LYS A 3 -1.68 -8.29 -4.24
N ASP A 4 -1.05 -9.22 -3.55
CA ASP A 4 -1.75 -10.18 -2.69
C ASP A 4 -2.32 -9.48 -1.46
N VAL A 5 -1.57 -8.53 -0.87
CA VAL A 5 -2.07 -7.72 0.25
C VAL A 5 -3.24 -6.84 -0.17
N VAL A 6 -3.18 -6.19 -1.34
CA VAL A 6 -4.32 -5.43 -1.89
C VAL A 6 -5.54 -6.35 -2.09
N ASN A 7 -5.33 -7.58 -2.59
CA ASN A 7 -6.40 -8.56 -2.73
C ASN A 7 -6.98 -9.01 -1.38
N ILE A 8 -6.16 -9.15 -0.34
CA ILE A 8 -6.60 -9.42 1.03
C ILE A 8 -7.46 -8.27 1.55
N ILE A 9 -6.99 -7.02 1.43
CA ILE A 9 -7.76 -5.84 1.83
C ILE A 9 -9.09 -5.77 1.07
N LYS A 10 -9.07 -6.05 -0.24
CA LYS A 10 -10.28 -6.13 -1.07
C LYS A 10 -11.27 -7.16 -0.55
N ASP A 11 -10.80 -8.38 -0.30
CA ASP A 11 -11.65 -9.49 0.13
C ASP A 11 -12.28 -9.20 1.50
N ILE A 12 -11.47 -8.73 2.46
CA ILE A 12 -11.96 -8.31 3.79
C ILE A 12 -13.00 -7.18 3.66
N SER A 13 -12.69 -6.16 2.86
CA SER A 13 -13.60 -5.02 2.67
C SER A 13 -14.94 -5.47 2.08
N LEU A 14 -14.93 -6.33 1.07
CA LEU A 14 -16.17 -6.80 0.42
C LEU A 14 -16.97 -7.80 1.27
N ARG A 15 -16.34 -8.45 2.25
CA ARG A 15 -17.04 -9.27 3.25
C ARG A 15 -17.74 -8.43 4.32
N HIS A 16 -17.33 -7.18 4.50
CA HIS A 16 -17.97 -6.28 5.46
C HIS A 16 -19.37 -5.88 4.97
N LYS A 17 -20.39 -6.08 5.83
CA LYS A 17 -21.81 -5.87 5.46
C LYS A 17 -22.15 -4.42 5.07
N GLY A 18 -21.39 -3.45 5.56
CA GLY A 18 -21.53 -2.03 5.24
C GLY A 18 -20.86 -1.61 3.95
N VAL A 19 -20.02 -2.46 3.32
CA VAL A 19 -19.25 -2.13 2.12
C VAL A 19 -19.85 -2.79 0.89
N ARG A 20 -20.00 -2.02 -0.18
CA ARG A 20 -20.52 -2.51 -1.46
C ARG A 20 -19.46 -2.64 -2.54
N THR A 21 -18.53 -1.69 -2.59
CA THR A 21 -17.54 -1.64 -3.67
C THR A 21 -16.14 -1.45 -3.13
N PHE A 22 -15.18 -2.04 -3.85
CA PHE A 22 -13.76 -1.85 -3.62
C PHE A 22 -13.09 -1.42 -4.92
N ARG A 23 -12.15 -0.46 -4.82
CA ARG A 23 -11.36 0.04 -5.96
C ARG A 23 -9.91 0.21 -5.57
N TYR A 24 -9.03 0.11 -6.57
CA TYR A 24 -7.61 0.35 -6.43
C TYR A 24 -7.14 1.33 -7.51
N GLN A 25 -6.45 2.39 -7.12
CA GLN A 25 -5.74 3.38 -7.97
C GLN A 25 -6.50 4.05 -9.11
N SER A 26 -7.75 3.80 -9.36
CA SER A 26 -8.41 4.40 -10.50
C SER A 26 -9.82 4.85 -10.24
N GLU A 27 -10.15 5.94 -10.88
CA GLU A 27 -11.51 6.45 -11.06
C GLU A 27 -12.29 6.58 -9.75
N ILE A 28 -11.78 7.48 -8.92
CA ILE A 28 -12.53 7.97 -7.78
C ILE A 28 -13.90 8.42 -8.31
N LEU A 29 -14.94 7.70 -7.91
CA LEU A 29 -16.30 8.21 -7.75
C LEU A 29 -17.13 8.58 -8.98
N ASN A 30 -16.74 8.30 -10.21
CA ASN A 30 -17.60 8.64 -11.35
C ASN A 30 -18.90 7.81 -11.47
N ASN A 31 -19.18 6.88 -10.56
CA ASN A 31 -20.37 6.02 -10.58
C ASN A 31 -21.04 5.88 -9.21
N ALA A 32 -21.09 6.96 -8.45
CA ALA A 32 -21.79 7.01 -7.17
C ALA A 32 -23.33 6.93 -7.28
N GLN A 33 -23.87 6.72 -8.47
CA GLN A 33 -25.23 7.04 -8.79
C GLN A 33 -26.33 6.15 -8.21
N ASN A 34 -26.05 5.02 -7.54
CA ASN A 34 -27.20 4.12 -7.33
C ASN A 34 -27.39 3.46 -5.95
N ASN A 35 -26.66 3.82 -4.90
CA ASN A 35 -27.07 3.34 -3.57
C ASN A 35 -26.42 4.12 -2.41
N HIS A 36 -27.10 5.15 -1.94
CA HIS A 36 -26.66 6.06 -0.88
C HIS A 36 -26.46 5.42 0.52
N LYS A 37 -26.85 4.16 0.69
CA LYS A 37 -26.84 3.50 2.02
C LYS A 37 -25.58 2.64 2.29
N MET A 38 -24.69 2.44 1.34
CA MET A 38 -23.53 1.56 1.52
C MET A 38 -22.22 2.29 1.20
N TYR A 39 -21.17 1.88 1.92
CA TYR A 39 -19.86 2.48 1.81
C TYR A 39 -19.04 1.89 0.66
N GLN A 40 -18.12 2.71 0.16
CA GLN A 40 -17.11 2.32 -0.81
C GLN A 40 -15.74 2.34 -0.13
N VAL A 41 -14.94 1.31 -0.39
CA VAL A 41 -13.55 1.27 0.04
C VAL A 41 -12.68 1.49 -1.19
N TYR A 42 -11.77 2.42 -1.07
CA TYR A 42 -10.81 2.76 -2.10
C TYR A 42 -9.41 2.70 -1.53
N VAL A 43 -8.50 2.00 -2.19
CA VAL A 43 -7.07 1.97 -1.83
C VAL A 43 -6.32 2.77 -2.86
N ASP A 44 -5.61 3.78 -2.38
CA ASP A 44 -4.71 4.62 -3.16
C ASP A 44 -3.33 3.97 -3.31
N ASP A 45 -2.32 4.77 -3.58
CA ASP A 45 -0.97 4.28 -3.74
C ASP A 45 -0.45 3.55 -2.49
N VAL A 46 0.30 2.49 -2.76
CA VAL A 46 1.05 1.76 -1.74
C VAL A 46 2.47 2.29 -1.72
N SER A 47 2.94 2.69 -0.57
CA SER A 47 4.31 3.16 -0.39
C SER A 47 5.12 2.23 0.50
N LEU A 48 6.42 2.10 0.20
CA LEU A 48 7.36 1.45 1.09
C LEU A 48 7.53 2.31 2.35
N HIS A 49 7.35 1.70 3.52
CA HIS A 49 7.60 2.34 4.80
C HIS A 49 8.98 1.95 5.37
N GLU A 50 9.28 0.66 5.38
CA GLU A 50 10.56 0.13 5.87
C GLU A 50 10.87 -1.20 5.19
N LEU A 51 12.14 -1.42 4.86
CA LEU A 51 12.68 -2.72 4.46
C LEU A 51 13.87 -3.05 5.35
N ASN A 52 13.76 -4.09 6.16
CA ASN A 52 14.87 -4.60 6.97
C ASN A 52 15.26 -5.99 6.44
N ILE A 53 16.33 -6.03 5.67
CA ILE A 53 16.83 -7.26 5.05
C ILE A 53 17.35 -8.23 6.09
N THR A 54 18.02 -7.73 7.17
CA THR A 54 18.62 -8.57 8.21
C THR A 54 17.58 -9.34 9.02
N THR A 55 16.46 -8.69 9.33
CA THR A 55 15.35 -9.30 10.09
C THR A 55 14.27 -9.90 9.20
N ASN A 56 14.44 -9.82 7.88
CA ASN A 56 13.45 -10.27 6.91
C ASN A 56 12.08 -9.63 7.08
N ILE A 57 12.05 -8.34 7.45
CA ILE A 57 10.82 -7.58 7.67
C ILE A 57 10.64 -6.54 6.56
N PHE A 58 9.44 -6.49 6.03
CA PHE A 58 8.97 -5.50 5.09
C PHE A 58 7.73 -4.80 5.66
N LYS A 59 7.72 -3.47 5.63
CA LYS A 59 6.56 -2.66 6.03
C LYS A 59 6.12 -1.81 4.86
N ALA A 60 4.84 -1.91 4.52
CA ALA A 60 4.23 -1.10 3.48
C ALA A 60 3.08 -0.28 4.07
N LYS A 61 2.97 0.97 3.62
CA LYS A 61 1.90 1.88 3.98
C LYS A 61 0.85 1.89 2.88
N PHE A 62 -0.40 1.71 3.30
CA PHE A 62 -1.60 1.73 2.46
C PHE A 62 -2.45 2.92 2.86
N GLU A 63 -2.86 3.71 1.88
CA GLU A 63 -3.83 4.78 2.06
C GLU A 63 -5.20 4.26 1.63
N ILE A 64 -6.08 4.05 2.61
CA ILE A 64 -7.40 3.43 2.41
C ILE A 64 -8.47 4.46 2.73
N TYR A 65 -9.36 4.69 1.80
CA TYR A 65 -10.49 5.59 1.96
C TYR A 65 -11.76 4.76 2.14
N VAL A 66 -12.54 5.08 3.15
CA VAL A 66 -13.88 4.54 3.37
C VAL A 66 -14.85 5.69 3.25
N LEU A 67 -15.62 5.71 2.17
CA LEU A 67 -16.46 6.84 1.79
C LEU A 67 -17.91 6.42 1.69
N GLY A 68 -18.80 7.25 2.19
CA GLY A 68 -20.26 7.17 2.06
C GLY A 68 -20.81 8.49 1.57
N PHE A 69 -22.10 8.51 1.24
CA PHE A 69 -22.78 9.72 0.78
C PHE A 69 -23.59 10.35 1.91
N VAL A 70 -23.54 11.67 1.97
CA VAL A 70 -24.38 12.48 2.83
C VAL A 70 -25.70 12.72 2.12
N ASP A 71 -26.80 12.42 2.76
CA ASP A 71 -28.16 12.59 2.27
C ASP A 71 -29.06 13.23 3.35
N ASP A 72 -30.35 13.32 3.09
CA ASP A 72 -31.31 13.91 4.04
C ASP A 72 -31.50 13.07 5.32
N GLU A 73 -31.14 11.77 5.29
CA GLU A 73 -31.27 10.85 6.42
C GLU A 73 -29.98 10.76 7.24
N ASN A 74 -28.80 11.01 6.64
CA ASN A 74 -27.48 10.83 7.24
C ASN A 74 -26.66 12.12 7.15
N THR A 75 -26.29 12.65 8.30
CA THR A 75 -25.40 13.81 8.38
C THR A 75 -23.96 13.43 8.05
N VAL A 76 -23.11 14.43 7.78
CA VAL A 76 -21.66 14.24 7.62
C VAL A 76 -21.07 13.45 8.78
N LEU A 77 -21.49 13.76 10.01
CA LEU A 77 -20.98 13.08 11.21
C LEU A 77 -21.40 11.61 11.28
N ASP A 78 -22.64 11.30 10.89
CA ASP A 78 -23.13 9.92 10.86
C ASP A 78 -22.36 9.10 9.85
N VAL A 79 -22.13 9.65 8.65
CA VAL A 79 -21.34 9.02 7.60
C VAL A 79 -19.89 8.80 8.04
N GLN A 80 -19.26 9.79 8.67
CA GLN A 80 -17.91 9.67 9.20
C GLN A 80 -17.81 8.64 10.31
N ASN A 81 -18.75 8.60 11.24
CA ASN A 81 -18.75 7.63 12.33
C ASN A 81 -18.89 6.19 11.84
N ASN A 82 -19.79 5.96 10.90
CA ASN A 82 -19.95 4.64 10.29
C ASN A 82 -18.71 4.22 9.48
N ALA A 83 -18.13 5.15 8.69
CA ALA A 83 -16.89 4.91 7.96
C ALA A 83 -15.72 4.59 8.89
N TYR A 84 -15.64 5.29 10.03
CA TYR A 84 -14.65 5.02 11.08
C TYR A 84 -14.79 3.61 11.63
N THR A 85 -16.02 3.18 11.92
CA THR A 85 -16.30 1.82 12.41
C THR A 85 -15.85 0.77 11.38
N ILE A 86 -16.19 0.96 10.10
CA ILE A 86 -15.78 0.05 9.02
C ILE A 86 -14.24 -0.02 8.92
N ALA A 87 -13.54 1.11 9.00
CA ALA A 87 -12.08 1.14 8.99
C ALA A 87 -11.47 0.37 10.16
N CYS A 88 -12.02 0.55 11.37
CA CYS A 88 -11.60 -0.21 12.56
C CYS A 88 -11.88 -1.71 12.42
N ASP A 89 -13.02 -2.10 11.86
CA ASP A 89 -13.37 -3.51 11.65
C ASP A 89 -12.42 -4.17 10.64
N ILE A 90 -12.04 -3.48 9.56
CA ILE A 90 -11.04 -3.97 8.60
C ILE A 90 -9.69 -4.20 9.28
N MET A 91 -9.20 -3.24 10.08
CA MET A 91 -7.95 -3.39 10.82
C MET A 91 -8.00 -4.54 11.83
N ALA A 92 -9.06 -4.60 12.62
CA ALA A 92 -9.25 -5.64 13.63
C ALA A 92 -9.33 -7.03 12.99
N TYR A 93 -9.96 -7.13 11.81
CA TYR A 93 -10.02 -8.40 11.07
C TYR A 93 -8.63 -8.87 10.64
N ILE A 94 -7.79 -7.98 10.11
CA ILE A 94 -6.40 -8.29 9.74
C ILE A 94 -5.60 -8.75 10.97
N ASP A 95 -5.72 -8.05 12.09
CA ASP A 95 -4.88 -8.28 13.27
C ASP A 95 -5.29 -9.51 14.09
N THR A 96 -6.56 -9.89 14.04
CA THR A 96 -7.11 -10.93 14.92
C THR A 96 -7.33 -12.28 14.26
N LYS A 97 -7.41 -12.35 12.94
CA LYS A 97 -7.73 -13.60 12.24
C LYS A 97 -6.52 -14.50 12.11
N ASP A 98 -6.70 -15.78 12.45
CA ASP A 98 -5.65 -16.79 12.42
C ASP A 98 -5.06 -16.99 11.02
N GLU A 99 -5.85 -16.75 9.96
CA GLU A 99 -5.42 -16.87 8.57
C GLU A 99 -4.31 -15.89 8.18
N PHE A 100 -4.13 -14.79 8.91
CA PHE A 100 -3.10 -13.78 8.66
C PHE A 100 -1.90 -13.87 9.60
N LYS A 101 -1.97 -14.70 10.64
CA LYS A 101 -0.89 -14.85 11.61
C LYS A 101 0.41 -15.28 10.94
N GLY A 102 1.48 -14.51 11.17
CA GLY A 102 2.80 -14.74 10.57
C GLY A 102 2.94 -14.33 9.09
N ILE A 103 1.86 -13.89 8.46
CA ILE A 103 1.86 -13.39 7.07
C ILE A 103 1.71 -11.88 7.06
N LEU A 104 0.80 -11.35 7.90
CA LEU A 104 0.42 -9.95 7.90
C LEU A 104 0.07 -9.51 9.33
N SER A 105 0.51 -8.32 9.73
CA SER A 105 0.10 -7.70 11.00
C SER A 105 0.02 -6.19 10.86
N VAL A 106 -0.85 -5.58 11.67
CA VAL A 106 -0.93 -4.12 11.77
C VAL A 106 0.25 -3.62 12.60
N TYR A 107 1.09 -2.77 12.00
CA TYR A 107 2.24 -2.17 12.66
C TYR A 107 1.93 -0.78 13.22
N ASP A 108 1.29 0.06 12.40
CA ASP A 108 0.91 1.42 12.76
C ASP A 108 -0.30 1.87 11.94
N TYR A 109 -1.05 2.83 12.44
CA TYR A 109 -2.18 3.40 11.71
C TYR A 109 -2.51 4.81 12.17
N SER A 110 -3.18 5.55 11.29
CA SER A 110 -3.87 6.79 11.64
C SER A 110 -5.15 6.94 10.84
N ILE A 111 -6.17 7.54 11.44
CA ILE A 111 -7.46 7.78 10.78
C ILE A 111 -7.73 9.28 10.77
N LEU A 112 -8.04 9.81 9.59
CA LEU A 112 -8.43 11.18 9.34
C LEU A 112 -9.86 11.23 8.84
N THR A 113 -10.71 12.05 9.44
CA THR A 113 -12.06 12.29 8.94
C THR A 113 -12.05 13.20 7.72
N LEU A 114 -12.91 12.89 6.77
CA LEU A 114 -13.05 13.61 5.50
C LEU A 114 -14.49 14.15 5.39
N SER A 115 -14.61 15.46 5.20
CA SER A 115 -15.88 16.13 4.98
C SER A 115 -15.95 16.64 3.56
N HIS A 116 -17.04 16.33 2.84
CA HIS A 116 -17.26 16.79 1.46
C HIS A 116 -16.04 16.54 0.57
N TYR A 117 -15.54 15.30 0.60
CA TYR A 117 -14.29 14.91 -0.08
C TYR A 117 -14.38 14.99 -1.60
N THR A 118 -15.59 14.92 -2.14
CA THR A 118 -15.86 15.03 -3.56
C THR A 118 -17.00 15.99 -3.83
N ASP A 119 -17.10 16.43 -5.08
CA ASP A 119 -18.22 17.26 -5.55
C ASP A 119 -19.60 16.58 -5.38
N ASP A 120 -19.60 15.25 -5.27
CA ASP A 120 -20.82 14.43 -5.06
C ASP A 120 -21.25 14.28 -3.60
N ASN A 121 -20.74 15.14 -2.72
CA ASN A 121 -21.10 15.13 -1.29
C ASN A 121 -20.67 13.86 -0.54
N ALA A 122 -19.60 13.18 -0.97
CA ALA A 122 -19.04 12.06 -0.26
C ALA A 122 -18.27 12.52 0.99
N SER A 123 -18.45 11.82 2.08
CA SER A 123 -17.74 12.02 3.34
C SER A 123 -17.30 10.66 3.90
N GLY A 124 -16.42 10.66 4.87
CA GLY A 124 -15.96 9.41 5.46
C GLY A 124 -14.63 9.54 6.18
N VAL A 125 -13.75 8.56 6.00
CA VAL A 125 -12.42 8.55 6.62
C VAL A 125 -11.34 8.11 5.64
N LYS A 126 -10.14 8.61 5.88
CA LYS A 126 -8.89 8.12 5.32
C LYS A 126 -8.14 7.36 6.41
N LEU A 127 -7.90 6.08 6.19
CA LEU A 127 -7.08 5.22 7.03
C LEU A 127 -5.70 5.10 6.39
N SER A 128 -4.67 5.62 7.05
CA SER A 128 -3.28 5.34 6.72
C SER A 128 -2.86 4.11 7.53
N LEU A 129 -2.66 2.99 6.88
CA LEU A 129 -2.40 1.69 7.50
C LEU A 129 -1.01 1.18 7.13
N VAL A 130 -0.15 0.97 8.11
CA VAL A 130 1.15 0.34 7.92
C VAL A 130 1.05 -1.14 8.27
N LEU A 131 1.23 -1.99 7.29
CA LEU A 131 1.24 -3.44 7.45
C LEU A 131 2.67 -3.97 7.42
N GLN A 132 2.96 -4.86 8.36
CA GLN A 132 4.21 -5.59 8.44
C GLN A 132 4.02 -7.00 7.90
N MET A 133 4.98 -7.44 7.09
CA MET A 133 4.98 -8.75 6.45
C MET A 133 6.41 -9.26 6.25
N PRO A 134 6.62 -10.56 5.98
CA PRO A 134 7.93 -11.07 5.59
C PRO A 134 8.45 -10.35 4.33
N SER A 135 9.75 -10.12 4.27
CA SER A 135 10.38 -9.49 3.11
C SER A 135 10.26 -10.38 1.86
N PRO A 136 10.01 -9.80 0.69
CA PRO A 136 10.02 -10.53 -0.57
C PRO A 136 11.44 -10.87 -1.06
N VAL A 137 12.47 -10.32 -0.41
CA VAL A 137 13.85 -10.52 -0.83
C VAL A 137 14.32 -11.89 -0.37
N ASN A 138 14.69 -12.74 -1.33
CA ASN A 138 15.34 -14.01 -1.08
C ASN A 138 16.86 -13.84 -1.27
N LEU A 139 17.58 -13.74 -0.14
CA LEU A 139 19.03 -13.54 -0.16
C LEU A 139 19.80 -14.73 -0.75
N CYS A 140 19.23 -15.95 -0.66
CA CYS A 140 19.89 -17.15 -1.15
C CYS A 140 19.88 -17.28 -2.68
N SER A 141 18.94 -16.60 -3.34
CA SER A 141 18.82 -16.56 -4.80
C SER A 141 18.95 -15.14 -5.36
N LEU A 142 19.59 -14.25 -4.63
CA LEU A 142 19.71 -12.86 -5.04
C LEU A 142 20.50 -12.72 -6.36
N ASP A 143 21.61 -13.45 -6.47
CA ASP A 143 22.48 -13.42 -7.66
C ASP A 143 21.75 -13.90 -8.92
N ASP A 144 20.74 -14.79 -8.78
CA ASP A 144 19.94 -15.29 -9.91
C ASP A 144 19.06 -14.21 -10.56
N ASN A 145 18.84 -13.10 -9.85
CA ASN A 145 18.02 -12.00 -10.33
C ASN A 145 18.82 -10.89 -11.05
N PHE A 146 20.14 -11.06 -11.14
CA PHE A 146 21.02 -10.08 -11.78
C PHE A 146 21.79 -10.74 -12.91
N ASN A 147 21.90 -10.05 -14.02
CA ASN A 147 22.79 -10.45 -15.11
C ASN A 147 24.23 -10.07 -14.76
N ASP A 148 25.20 -10.87 -15.18
CA ASP A 148 26.64 -10.58 -15.02
C ASP A 148 27.04 -9.27 -15.72
N GLU A 149 26.34 -8.94 -16.81
CA GLU A 149 26.53 -7.70 -17.55
C GLU A 149 25.23 -6.88 -17.61
N PRO A 150 25.32 -5.53 -17.59
CA PRO A 150 24.17 -4.69 -17.78
C PRO A 150 23.53 -4.93 -19.16
N TYR A 151 22.22 -4.85 -19.22
CA TYR A 151 21.49 -4.93 -20.48
C TYR A 151 21.98 -3.81 -21.41
N LYS A 152 22.40 -4.15 -22.62
CA LYS A 152 22.70 -3.17 -23.65
C LYS A 152 21.50 -3.09 -24.59
N ASP A 153 20.88 -1.95 -24.65
CA ASP A 153 19.87 -1.68 -25.67
C ASP A 153 20.56 -1.75 -27.05
N ASP A 154 19.99 -2.51 -27.97
CA ASP A 154 20.51 -2.66 -29.36
C ASP A 154 20.38 -1.36 -30.19
N GLU A 155 19.84 -0.29 -29.61
CA GLU A 155 19.81 1.04 -30.21
C GLU A 155 20.91 1.91 -29.60
N ASP A 156 21.94 2.17 -30.43
CA ASP A 156 23.03 3.11 -30.22
C ASP A 156 22.56 4.49 -29.72
N SER A 157 22.23 4.61 -28.46
CA SER A 157 22.28 5.89 -27.80
C SER A 157 23.61 5.98 -27.05
N GLU A 158 24.69 6.28 -27.77
CA GLU A 158 25.87 6.87 -27.18
C GLU A 158 25.42 8.15 -26.46
N ILE A 159 25.13 8.02 -25.18
CA ILE A 159 25.13 9.18 -24.28
C ILE A 159 26.63 9.55 -24.18
N ASP A 160 27.05 10.44 -25.07
CA ASP A 160 28.36 11.08 -24.99
C ASP A 160 28.33 11.94 -23.70
N ILE A 161 28.61 11.29 -22.57
CA ILE A 161 28.91 11.99 -21.33
C ILE A 161 30.32 12.56 -21.56
N ASN A 162 30.35 13.81 -22.04
CA ASN A 162 31.57 14.57 -22.07
C ASN A 162 32.23 14.56 -20.70
N ASN A 163 33.26 13.80 -20.57
CA ASN A 163 34.02 13.51 -19.37
C ASN A 163 34.97 14.66 -19.00
N ASP A 164 34.51 15.90 -19.11
CA ASP A 164 35.24 17.04 -18.65
C ASP A 164 34.62 17.53 -17.34
N GLU A 165 35.27 17.15 -16.21
CA GLU A 165 35.07 17.63 -14.84
C GLU A 165 34.54 16.63 -13.78
N ILE A 166 34.84 15.35 -13.88
CA ILE A 166 34.76 14.52 -12.68
C ILE A 166 36.17 14.13 -12.27
N GLY A 167 36.71 14.86 -11.28
CA GLY A 167 37.96 14.51 -10.64
C GLY A 167 37.91 13.09 -10.07
N ASP A 168 39.07 12.40 -10.16
CA ASP A 168 39.27 11.03 -9.70
C ASP A 168 38.65 10.80 -8.30
N ILE A 169 37.45 10.21 -8.25
CA ILE A 169 36.90 9.66 -7.01
C ILE A 169 37.51 8.28 -6.85
N GLU A 170 38.54 8.15 -6.01
CA GLU A 170 39.00 6.86 -5.53
C GLU A 170 37.87 6.14 -4.80
N ILE A 171 37.21 5.21 -5.49
CA ILE A 171 36.24 4.31 -4.86
C ILE A 171 37.08 3.21 -4.17
N ASN A 172 37.27 3.37 -2.87
CA ASN A 172 37.81 2.26 -2.07
C ASN A 172 36.82 1.09 -2.11
N PRO A 173 37.26 -0.13 -2.46
CA PRO A 173 36.38 -1.29 -2.49
C PRO A 173 35.84 -1.58 -1.10
N ILE A 174 34.52 -1.51 -0.96
CA ILE A 174 33.82 -1.89 0.28
C ILE A 174 33.98 -3.43 0.41
N THR A 175 34.83 -3.86 1.33
CA THR A 175 34.91 -5.27 1.73
C THR A 175 33.66 -5.63 2.53
N LEU A 176 32.68 -6.26 1.90
CA LEU A 176 31.51 -6.78 2.56
C LEU A 176 31.91 -8.00 3.44
N PRO A 177 31.38 -8.11 4.66
CA PRO A 177 31.65 -9.26 5.52
C PRO A 177 31.10 -10.54 4.88
N THR A 178 31.94 -11.56 4.80
CA THR A 178 31.66 -12.87 4.16
C THR A 178 30.80 -13.81 5.01
N ASN A 179 29.94 -13.32 5.87
CA ASN A 179 28.99 -14.17 6.59
C ASN A 179 27.69 -14.31 5.82
N ARG A 180 27.68 -15.20 4.82
CA ARG A 180 26.44 -15.71 4.22
C ARG A 180 25.81 -16.71 5.21
N ILE A 181 24.71 -16.30 5.85
CA ILE A 181 23.83 -17.23 6.56
C ILE A 181 22.67 -17.51 5.61
N CYS A 182 22.74 -18.60 4.91
CA CYS A 182 21.60 -19.26 4.26
C CYS A 182 21.14 -20.43 5.09
#